data_91f19d17d518e77f14e84b06c95d5ef3
#
_entry.id   91f19d17d518e77f14e84b06c95d5ef3
#
_cell.length_a   1.000
_cell.length_b   1.000
_cell.length_c   1.000
_cell.angle_alpha   90.00
_cell.angle_beta   90.00
_cell.angle_gamma   90.00
#
_symmetry.space_group_name_H-M   'P 1'
#
loop_
_entity.id
_entity.type
_entity.pdbx_description
1 polymer ?
#
loop_
_entity_poly.entity_id
_entity_poly.type
_entity_poly.pdbx_seq_one_letter_code
_entity_poly.pdbx_strand_id
1 'polypeptide(L)'
;MRTLLFSTLFAFAGAVSAQSPLTTTFTSSTFLAATTGVTVYFDLDVHTAVDVTQIDANFYGAAGPQVRIEVWVRNGTHIGNNSSSGGWTLAGVSNTVTSNGRNVATPCPFATPFRLQPGINGIAVQHFGAGAAYTAGTGVGAIYSSTAEMDFLQGGASNPPIFGGTQNAPRVMNCSIHYTPIGGFATAAPYGSGCGGVANYSSYYENFPSRTFDLGGSSTTVNSLHHIWTPTGYLVIPGSGSWFTPTSAPLGLADNSVSAPQPLGFSFTLPNGIPTTDVWICDDGYLWLNGAGIADFTPAVNELLTQGARLAPCWMALQPTGGAIHFDTDPANNAAYITWLNVPETGNAASTITMQVALFGNGDYEFRYGQESLSTQSNTFALVGMSPGGGALDSGNRDISATVPFQTAPDLVTPDLVLAASARPVIGTTISLDTTNVPASSVLGATIFSLTKLDPGINLASLGMPGCERYVALDATVVFFPVGGVGSQAFVVPNNTAFVGVIVTAQSACLVPGLNPLGAITSNGVELGLDTL
;
A
#
# COMPACT_ATOMS: atom_id res chain seq x y z
N MET A 1 6.98 -3.29 -36.16
CA MET A 1 5.92 -4.04 -35.43
C MET A 1 5.82 -3.38 -34.06
N ARG A 2 4.77 -2.59 -33.83
CA ARG A 2 4.55 -1.86 -32.56
C ARG A 2 3.71 -2.77 -31.66
N THR A 3 4.29 -3.22 -30.57
CA THR A 3 3.58 -3.98 -29.54
C THR A 3 2.90 -3.00 -28.58
N LEU A 4 1.56 -2.98 -28.61
CA LEU A 4 0.75 -2.25 -27.61
C LEU A 4 0.86 -2.97 -26.27
N LEU A 5 1.35 -2.29 -25.25
CA LEU A 5 1.15 -2.70 -23.85
C LEU A 5 -0.31 -2.39 -23.47
N PHE A 6 -1.09 -3.43 -23.21
CA PHE A 6 -2.37 -3.29 -22.51
C PHE A 6 -2.12 -3.20 -21.00
N SER A 7 -2.30 -2.00 -20.47
CA SER A 7 -2.39 -1.76 -19.03
C SER A 7 -3.78 -2.17 -18.56
N THR A 8 -3.92 -3.36 -17.97
CA THR A 8 -5.17 -3.77 -17.31
C THR A 8 -5.27 -3.07 -15.96
N LEU A 9 -6.14 -2.06 -15.93
CA LEU A 9 -6.60 -1.39 -14.73
C LEU A 9 -7.46 -2.38 -13.93
N PHE A 10 -6.93 -2.96 -12.86
CA PHE A 10 -7.75 -3.69 -11.89
C PHE A 10 -8.59 -2.67 -11.12
N ALA A 11 -9.86 -2.55 -11.48
CA ALA A 11 -10.85 -1.89 -10.65
C ALA A 11 -11.04 -2.74 -9.38
N PHE A 12 -10.58 -2.24 -8.24
CA PHE A 12 -11.02 -2.74 -6.94
C PHE A 12 -12.53 -2.53 -6.84
N ALA A 13 -13.30 -3.62 -6.96
CA ALA A 13 -14.68 -3.62 -6.52
C ALA A 13 -14.65 -3.36 -5.01
N GLY A 14 -15.08 -2.17 -4.61
CA GLY A 14 -15.21 -1.80 -3.22
C GLY A 14 -16.07 -2.85 -2.49
N ALA A 15 -15.71 -3.18 -1.26
CA ALA A 15 -16.53 -4.00 -0.38
C ALA A 15 -17.94 -3.43 -0.37
N VAL A 16 -18.91 -4.23 -0.83
CA VAL A 16 -20.33 -3.90 -0.70
C VAL A 16 -20.65 -4.04 0.79
N SER A 17 -20.69 -2.93 1.50
CA SER A 17 -21.21 -2.90 2.88
C SER A 17 -22.67 -3.33 2.85
N ALA A 18 -23.13 -4.01 3.91
CA ALA A 18 -24.55 -4.34 4.11
C ALA A 18 -25.44 -3.16 3.72
N GLN A 19 -26.39 -3.39 2.81
CA GLN A 19 -27.24 -2.32 2.29
C GLN A 19 -28.53 -2.18 3.10
N SER A 20 -28.44 -2.01 4.41
CA SER A 20 -29.58 -1.53 5.21
C SER A 20 -29.75 -0.01 4.95
N PRO A 21 -30.97 0.46 4.65
CA PRO A 21 -32.24 -0.29 4.60
C PRO A 21 -32.53 -0.97 3.26
N LEU A 22 -33.30 -2.06 3.27
CA LEU A 22 -34.00 -2.56 2.08
C LEU A 22 -35.18 -1.63 1.78
N THR A 23 -35.11 -0.89 0.69
CA THR A 23 -36.11 0.13 0.34
C THR A 23 -36.89 -0.27 -0.90
N THR A 24 -38.23 -0.10 -0.84
CA THR A 24 -39.14 -0.23 -1.99
C THR A 24 -39.33 1.13 -2.66
N THR A 25 -40.42 1.82 -2.42
CA THR A 25 -40.72 3.17 -2.93
C THR A 25 -41.61 3.90 -1.94
N PHE A 26 -41.61 5.24 -1.94
CA PHE A 26 -42.58 6.04 -1.20
C PHE A 26 -43.59 6.74 -2.11
N THR A 27 -43.49 6.59 -3.44
CA THR A 27 -44.48 7.11 -4.38
C THR A 27 -45.64 6.13 -4.49
N SER A 28 -46.69 6.36 -3.73
CA SER A 28 -47.86 5.48 -3.73
C SER A 28 -48.75 5.68 -4.96
N SER A 29 -49.18 4.58 -5.57
CA SER A 29 -50.17 4.59 -6.65
C SER A 29 -51.60 4.30 -6.14
N THR A 30 -51.73 3.77 -4.93
CA THR A 30 -53.02 3.41 -4.32
C THR A 30 -52.94 3.44 -2.79
N PHE A 31 -54.05 3.21 -2.10
CA PHE A 31 -54.13 3.26 -0.64
C PHE A 31 -55.35 2.54 -0.08
N LEU A 32 -55.32 2.23 1.22
CA LEU A 32 -56.48 1.91 2.05
C LEU A 32 -56.66 2.99 3.12
N ALA A 33 -57.84 3.60 3.15
CA ALA A 33 -58.11 4.81 3.93
C ALA A 33 -58.53 4.55 5.38
N ALA A 34 -58.72 3.30 5.79
CA ALA A 34 -59.10 2.99 7.18
C ALA A 34 -58.04 3.51 8.16
N THR A 35 -58.49 4.06 9.30
CA THR A 35 -57.60 4.68 10.27
C THR A 35 -56.90 3.71 11.21
N THR A 36 -57.35 2.46 11.22
CA THR A 36 -56.77 1.41 12.06
C THR A 36 -56.97 0.03 11.46
N GLY A 37 -55.99 -0.86 11.62
CA GLY A 37 -56.09 -2.27 11.25
C GLY A 37 -55.84 -2.61 9.78
N VAL A 38 -55.59 -1.63 8.92
CA VAL A 38 -55.16 -1.88 7.53
C VAL A 38 -53.86 -2.65 7.54
N THR A 39 -53.77 -3.72 6.75
CA THR A 39 -52.63 -4.61 6.75
C THR A 39 -52.03 -4.74 5.34
N VAL A 40 -50.71 -4.69 5.21
CA VAL A 40 -49.98 -5.01 3.98
C VAL A 40 -49.20 -6.29 4.20
N TYR A 41 -49.38 -7.25 3.28
CA TYR A 41 -48.72 -8.56 3.30
C TYR A 41 -47.68 -8.62 2.19
N PHE A 42 -46.51 -9.24 2.48
CA PHE A 42 -45.43 -9.51 1.53
C PHE A 42 -44.53 -10.62 2.07
N ASP A 43 -43.61 -11.10 1.27
CA ASP A 43 -42.57 -12.01 1.75
C ASP A 43 -41.22 -11.35 1.73
N LEU A 44 -40.34 -11.73 2.65
CA LEU A 44 -38.93 -11.49 2.61
C LEU A 44 -38.21 -12.84 2.42
N ASP A 45 -37.47 -12.99 1.31
CA ASP A 45 -36.53 -14.09 1.15
C ASP A 45 -35.21 -13.66 1.76
N VAL A 46 -34.94 -14.15 2.95
CA VAL A 46 -33.78 -13.76 3.78
C VAL A 46 -32.64 -14.71 3.48
N HIS A 47 -31.53 -14.17 2.98
CA HIS A 47 -30.30 -14.93 2.67
C HIS A 47 -29.43 -15.10 3.90
N THR A 48 -29.38 -14.08 4.75
CA THR A 48 -28.64 -14.07 6.03
C THR A 48 -29.54 -13.59 7.13
N ALA A 49 -29.51 -14.24 8.30
CA ALA A 49 -30.29 -13.81 9.46
C ALA A 49 -30.07 -12.33 9.77
N VAL A 50 -31.15 -11.61 10.05
CA VAL A 50 -31.10 -10.18 10.36
C VAL A 50 -31.94 -9.84 11.57
N ASP A 51 -31.54 -8.84 12.34
CA ASP A 51 -32.36 -8.18 13.36
C ASP A 51 -32.97 -6.91 12.76
N VAL A 52 -34.28 -6.89 12.58
CA VAL A 52 -35.02 -5.72 12.10
C VAL A 52 -35.19 -4.73 13.26
N THR A 53 -34.67 -3.50 13.06
CA THR A 53 -34.65 -2.45 14.09
C THR A 53 -35.73 -1.39 13.89
N GLN A 54 -36.15 -1.13 12.64
CA GLN A 54 -37.09 -0.10 12.27
C GLN A 54 -37.73 -0.43 10.91
N ILE A 55 -39.00 -0.02 10.72
CA ILE A 55 -39.59 0.07 9.39
C ILE A 55 -40.08 1.50 9.19
N ASP A 56 -39.57 2.17 8.15
CA ASP A 56 -40.17 3.41 7.68
C ASP A 56 -41.41 3.03 6.89
N ALA A 57 -42.58 3.51 7.30
CA ALA A 57 -43.85 3.20 6.66
C ALA A 57 -44.47 4.41 5.96
N ASN A 58 -45.27 4.16 4.93
CA ASN A 58 -46.04 5.19 4.20
C ASN A 58 -47.48 5.20 4.67
N PHE A 59 -47.84 6.20 5.45
CA PHE A 59 -49.20 6.37 5.94
C PHE A 59 -50.05 7.22 4.99
N TYR A 60 -51.33 6.84 4.83
CA TYR A 60 -52.25 7.62 4.04
C TYR A 60 -52.78 8.85 4.82
N GLY A 61 -52.86 9.99 4.14
CA GLY A 61 -53.40 11.23 4.70
C GLY A 61 -52.31 12.32 4.86
N ALA A 62 -52.69 13.39 5.52
CA ALA A 62 -51.79 14.47 5.85
C ALA A 62 -50.84 14.11 7.00
N ALA A 63 -49.75 14.84 7.14
CA ALA A 63 -48.87 14.77 8.32
C ALA A 63 -49.61 15.19 9.58
N GLY A 64 -49.22 14.65 10.75
CA GLY A 64 -49.70 15.06 12.07
C GLY A 64 -50.34 13.97 12.93
N PRO A 65 -51.11 13.00 12.41
CA PRO A 65 -51.69 11.94 13.24
C PRO A 65 -50.63 11.12 13.97
N GLN A 66 -50.97 10.66 15.20
CA GLN A 66 -50.17 9.67 15.93
C GLN A 66 -50.42 8.30 15.32
N VAL A 67 -49.36 7.63 14.90
CA VAL A 67 -49.40 6.35 14.19
C VAL A 67 -48.42 5.36 14.79
N ARG A 68 -48.68 4.07 14.57
CA ARG A 68 -47.76 2.97 14.86
C ARG A 68 -48.04 1.81 13.91
N ILE A 69 -47.12 0.85 13.86
CA ILE A 69 -47.29 -0.40 13.14
C ILE A 69 -47.09 -1.60 14.07
N GLU A 70 -47.74 -2.69 13.73
CA GLU A 70 -47.50 -4.01 14.28
C GLU A 70 -47.04 -4.93 13.16
N VAL A 71 -45.98 -5.67 13.41
CA VAL A 71 -45.38 -6.59 12.43
C VAL A 71 -45.56 -8.02 12.90
N TRP A 72 -46.28 -8.78 12.07
CA TRP A 72 -46.48 -10.20 12.26
C TRP A 72 -45.62 -10.97 11.28
N VAL A 73 -44.98 -12.02 11.75
CA VAL A 73 -44.07 -12.86 10.97
C VAL A 73 -44.54 -14.31 11.02
N ARG A 74 -44.38 -14.99 9.90
CA ARG A 74 -44.56 -16.45 9.82
C ARG A 74 -43.36 -17.07 9.09
N ASN A 75 -42.99 -18.29 9.45
CA ASN A 75 -42.08 -19.08 8.66
C ASN A 75 -42.78 -19.57 7.38
N GLY A 76 -42.16 -19.35 6.23
CA GLY A 76 -42.77 -19.60 4.92
C GLY A 76 -43.61 -18.43 4.41
N THR A 77 -44.20 -18.58 3.24
CA THR A 77 -44.88 -17.51 2.50
C THR A 77 -46.22 -17.06 3.13
N HIS A 78 -46.56 -15.77 2.96
CA HIS A 78 -47.85 -15.21 3.27
C HIS A 78 -48.96 -15.73 2.29
N ILE A 79 -48.55 -16.17 1.07
CA ILE A 79 -49.51 -16.58 0.02
C ILE A 79 -50.34 -17.76 0.49
N GLY A 80 -51.66 -17.59 0.45
CA GLY A 80 -52.65 -18.59 0.93
C GLY A 80 -52.78 -18.65 2.46
N ASN A 81 -52.07 -17.82 3.23
CA ASN A 81 -52.02 -17.83 4.69
C ASN A 81 -52.47 -16.51 5.34
N ASN A 82 -52.97 -15.57 4.56
CA ASN A 82 -53.37 -14.23 4.99
C ASN A 82 -54.86 -14.11 5.39
N SER A 83 -55.58 -15.23 5.44
CA SER A 83 -56.98 -15.31 5.90
C SER A 83 -57.15 -15.98 7.28
N SER A 84 -56.06 -16.40 7.92
CA SER A 84 -56.05 -17.03 9.24
C SER A 84 -54.78 -16.64 10.01
N SER A 85 -54.93 -16.45 11.32
CA SER A 85 -53.77 -16.15 12.21
C SER A 85 -52.90 -17.37 12.49
N GLY A 86 -53.25 -18.56 12.02
CA GLY A 86 -52.47 -19.77 12.24
C GLY A 86 -51.05 -19.66 11.63
N GLY A 87 -50.05 -19.90 12.46
CA GLY A 87 -48.62 -19.81 12.07
C GLY A 87 -48.06 -18.40 12.01
N TRP A 88 -48.82 -17.37 12.37
CA TRP A 88 -48.35 -16.00 12.52
C TRP A 88 -47.99 -15.68 13.97
N THR A 89 -46.92 -14.97 14.19
CA THR A 89 -46.47 -14.48 15.50
C THR A 89 -46.27 -12.97 15.45
N LEU A 90 -46.78 -12.24 16.43
CA LEU A 90 -46.50 -10.82 16.58
C LEU A 90 -45.00 -10.66 16.95
N ALA A 91 -44.22 -10.20 15.99
CA ALA A 91 -42.77 -10.09 16.12
C ALA A 91 -42.35 -8.72 16.63
N GLY A 92 -43.05 -7.65 16.26
CA GLY A 92 -42.69 -6.30 16.68
C GLY A 92 -43.86 -5.33 16.75
N VAL A 93 -43.79 -4.43 17.71
CA VAL A 93 -44.70 -3.28 17.84
C VAL A 93 -43.84 -2.03 17.85
N SER A 94 -44.06 -1.13 16.89
CA SER A 94 -43.29 0.11 16.86
C SER A 94 -43.70 1.06 17.98
N ASN A 95 -42.81 1.99 18.32
CA ASN A 95 -43.20 3.17 19.09
C ASN A 95 -44.31 3.95 18.37
N THR A 96 -45.14 4.66 19.15
CA THR A 96 -46.09 5.63 18.59
C THR A 96 -45.32 6.86 18.15
N VAL A 97 -45.48 7.26 16.88
CA VAL A 97 -44.78 8.36 16.25
C VAL A 97 -45.75 9.29 15.51
N THR A 98 -45.31 10.51 15.21
CA THR A 98 -46.12 11.42 14.38
C THR A 98 -45.93 11.07 12.90
N SER A 99 -47.03 10.84 12.17
CA SER A 99 -46.98 10.59 10.73
C SER A 99 -46.45 11.79 9.95
N ASN A 100 -45.52 11.52 9.03
CA ASN A 100 -45.00 12.53 8.08
C ASN A 100 -45.93 12.73 6.86
N GLY A 101 -47.05 11.96 6.80
CA GLY A 101 -48.01 12.04 5.73
C GLY A 101 -47.70 11.14 4.55
N ARG A 102 -48.63 11.17 3.56
CA ARG A 102 -48.55 10.33 2.36
C ARG A 102 -47.31 10.66 1.51
N ASN A 103 -46.67 9.63 1.01
CA ASN A 103 -45.47 9.66 0.17
C ASN A 103 -44.19 10.18 0.87
N VAL A 104 -44.26 10.28 2.18
CA VAL A 104 -43.11 10.63 3.02
C VAL A 104 -42.85 9.49 4.01
N ALA A 105 -41.59 9.05 4.11
CA ALA A 105 -41.19 8.01 5.05
C ALA A 105 -41.48 8.45 6.49
N THR A 106 -42.23 7.63 7.22
CA THR A 106 -42.49 7.83 8.66
C THR A 106 -41.68 6.76 9.41
N PRO A 107 -40.61 7.09 10.10
CA PRO A 107 -39.82 6.14 10.86
C PRO A 107 -40.60 5.52 12.02
N CYS A 108 -40.70 4.19 12.04
CA CYS A 108 -41.42 3.41 13.06
C CYS A 108 -40.40 2.47 13.75
N PRO A 109 -39.59 2.95 14.71
CA PRO A 109 -38.57 2.14 15.40
C PRO A 109 -39.22 1.15 16.37
N PHE A 110 -38.58 -0.03 16.52
CA PHE A 110 -38.97 -1.05 17.49
C PHE A 110 -38.10 -0.89 18.76
N ALA A 111 -38.74 -0.90 19.92
CA ALA A 111 -38.02 -0.85 21.21
C ALA A 111 -37.11 -2.10 21.40
N THR A 112 -37.57 -3.22 20.87
CA THR A 112 -36.80 -4.48 20.80
C THR A 112 -36.75 -4.94 19.36
N PRO A 113 -35.59 -5.06 18.74
CA PRO A 113 -35.46 -5.63 17.40
C PRO A 113 -36.02 -7.06 17.35
N PHE A 114 -36.54 -7.46 16.22
CA PHE A 114 -36.98 -8.83 16.00
C PHE A 114 -36.20 -9.51 14.90
N ARG A 115 -35.98 -10.81 15.06
CA ARG A 115 -35.14 -11.63 14.19
C ARG A 115 -35.91 -12.26 13.05
N LEU A 116 -35.33 -12.18 11.84
CA LEU A 116 -35.73 -12.97 10.69
C LEU A 116 -34.65 -14.00 10.40
N GLN A 117 -35.05 -15.25 10.21
CA GLN A 117 -34.16 -16.35 9.89
C GLN A 117 -33.99 -16.51 8.36
N PRO A 118 -32.92 -17.11 7.87
CA PRO A 118 -32.76 -17.43 6.46
C PRO A 118 -33.93 -18.25 5.89
N GLY A 119 -34.29 -17.94 4.64
CA GLY A 119 -35.41 -18.50 3.92
C GLY A 119 -36.62 -17.54 3.81
N ILE A 120 -37.74 -18.04 3.29
CA ILE A 120 -38.96 -17.25 3.08
C ILE A 120 -39.62 -16.95 4.43
N ASN A 121 -39.82 -15.68 4.73
CA ASN A 121 -40.55 -15.17 5.88
C ASN A 121 -41.75 -14.36 5.39
N GLY A 122 -42.97 -14.85 5.67
CA GLY A 122 -44.18 -14.09 5.43
C GLY A 122 -44.31 -12.95 6.44
N ILE A 123 -44.56 -11.74 5.95
CA ILE A 123 -44.68 -10.52 6.74
C ILE A 123 -46.06 -9.91 6.58
N ALA A 124 -46.67 -9.52 7.70
CA ALA A 124 -47.88 -8.72 7.72
C ALA A 124 -47.66 -7.47 8.56
N VAL A 125 -47.75 -6.30 7.94
CA VAL A 125 -47.58 -5.02 8.62
C VAL A 125 -48.96 -4.35 8.77
N GLN A 126 -49.44 -4.30 10.00
CA GLN A 126 -50.71 -3.69 10.35
C GLN A 126 -50.53 -2.23 10.77
N HIS A 127 -51.30 -1.33 10.18
CA HIS A 127 -51.21 0.11 10.38
C HIS A 127 -52.26 0.61 11.36
N PHE A 128 -51.91 1.50 12.27
CA PHE A 128 -52.79 2.12 13.26
C PHE A 128 -52.65 3.64 13.24
N GLY A 129 -53.75 4.35 13.51
CA GLY A 129 -53.86 5.79 13.56
C GLY A 129 -54.03 6.48 12.21
N ALA A 130 -53.59 5.84 11.11
CA ALA A 130 -53.86 6.24 9.74
C ALA A 130 -53.88 5.02 8.82
N GLY A 131 -54.44 5.16 7.63
CA GLY A 131 -54.42 4.10 6.62
C GLY A 131 -53.05 3.87 6.02
N ALA A 132 -52.90 2.84 5.18
CA ALA A 132 -51.69 2.53 4.45
C ALA A 132 -51.71 3.08 3.02
N ALA A 133 -50.66 3.74 2.61
CA ALA A 133 -50.37 4.08 1.22
C ALA A 133 -49.34 3.10 0.65
N TYR A 134 -49.61 2.53 -0.53
CA TYR A 134 -48.79 1.49 -1.15
C TYR A 134 -48.83 1.61 -2.68
N THR A 135 -48.07 0.79 -3.37
CA THR A 135 -48.00 0.80 -4.84
C THR A 135 -48.67 -0.43 -5.44
N ALA A 136 -49.26 -0.30 -6.61
CA ALA A 136 -49.76 -1.45 -7.37
C ALA A 136 -48.57 -2.33 -7.78
N GLY A 137 -48.68 -3.62 -7.52
CA GLY A 137 -47.66 -4.60 -7.90
C GLY A 137 -47.83 -5.12 -9.32
N THR A 138 -46.85 -5.87 -9.79
CA THR A 138 -46.84 -6.56 -11.09
C THR A 138 -47.20 -8.04 -10.98
N GLY A 139 -46.94 -8.67 -9.82
CA GLY A 139 -47.24 -10.08 -9.56
C GLY A 139 -46.92 -10.44 -8.12
N VAL A 140 -47.83 -11.20 -7.46
CA VAL A 140 -47.62 -11.72 -6.11
C VAL A 140 -46.42 -12.66 -6.12
N GLY A 141 -45.49 -12.51 -5.20
CA GLY A 141 -44.25 -13.28 -5.12
C GLY A 141 -43.14 -12.83 -6.07
N ALA A 142 -43.37 -11.84 -6.94
CA ALA A 142 -42.31 -11.30 -7.77
C ALA A 142 -41.36 -10.40 -6.93
N ILE A 143 -40.06 -10.50 -7.17
CA ILE A 143 -39.05 -9.64 -6.51
C ILE A 143 -39.30 -8.20 -6.93
N TYR A 144 -39.30 -7.29 -5.97
CA TYR A 144 -39.41 -5.84 -6.19
C TYR A 144 -38.12 -5.09 -5.92
N SER A 145 -37.43 -5.43 -4.87
CA SER A 145 -36.12 -4.85 -4.51
C SER A 145 -35.28 -5.89 -3.75
N SER A 146 -33.98 -5.73 -3.79
CA SER A 146 -33.01 -6.68 -3.23
C SER A 146 -31.88 -5.95 -2.52
N THR A 147 -31.34 -6.60 -1.50
CA THR A 147 -30.03 -6.32 -0.89
C THR A 147 -29.21 -7.61 -0.88
N ALA A 148 -27.97 -7.56 -0.36
CA ALA A 148 -27.18 -8.78 -0.20
C ALA A 148 -27.82 -9.76 0.81
N GLU A 149 -28.58 -9.25 1.78
CA GLU A 149 -29.12 -10.01 2.90
C GLU A 149 -30.54 -10.52 2.67
N MET A 150 -31.32 -9.87 1.79
CA MET A 150 -32.72 -10.30 1.54
C MET A 150 -33.32 -9.68 0.28
N ASP A 151 -34.35 -10.38 -0.25
CA ASP A 151 -35.21 -9.91 -1.33
C ASP A 151 -36.60 -9.57 -0.80
N PHE A 152 -37.18 -8.45 -1.28
CA PHE A 152 -38.58 -8.09 -1.06
C PHE A 152 -39.46 -8.64 -2.16
N LEU A 153 -40.39 -9.54 -1.80
CA LEU A 153 -41.35 -10.16 -2.72
C LEU A 153 -42.73 -9.52 -2.56
N GLN A 154 -43.32 -9.11 -3.68
CA GLN A 154 -44.60 -8.42 -3.73
C GLN A 154 -45.75 -9.26 -3.16
N GLY A 155 -46.67 -8.61 -2.51
CA GLY A 155 -47.78 -9.29 -1.86
C GLY A 155 -49.14 -8.65 -2.10
N GLY A 156 -49.88 -8.33 -1.02
CA GLY A 156 -51.20 -7.75 -1.07
C GLY A 156 -51.48 -6.79 0.07
N ALA A 157 -52.64 -6.17 0.05
CA ALA A 157 -53.13 -5.33 1.14
C ALA A 157 -54.58 -5.69 1.48
N SER A 158 -54.96 -5.59 2.76
CA SER A 158 -56.33 -5.91 3.20
C SER A 158 -56.92 -4.82 4.07
N ASN A 159 -58.27 -4.73 3.99
CA ASN A 159 -59.06 -4.03 4.99
C ASN A 159 -59.03 -4.78 6.33
N PRO A 160 -59.34 -4.10 7.46
CA PRO A 160 -59.55 -4.78 8.73
C PRO A 160 -60.70 -5.81 8.67
N PRO A 161 -60.65 -6.88 9.50
CA PRO A 161 -59.59 -7.21 10.45
C PRO A 161 -58.36 -7.86 9.78
N ILE A 162 -57.20 -7.83 10.45
CA ILE A 162 -56.03 -8.63 10.07
C ILE A 162 -56.42 -10.11 10.00
N PHE A 163 -55.95 -10.85 8.99
CA PHE A 163 -56.23 -12.26 8.71
C PHE A 163 -57.71 -12.57 8.43
N GLY A 164 -58.53 -11.59 7.98
CA GLY A 164 -59.93 -11.80 7.67
C GLY A 164 -60.58 -10.75 6.79
N GLY A 165 -59.88 -9.68 6.49
CA GLY A 165 -60.38 -8.59 5.65
C GLY A 165 -60.30 -8.88 4.15
N THR A 166 -61.07 -8.09 3.37
CA THR A 166 -61.04 -8.16 1.89
C THR A 166 -59.66 -7.79 1.38
N GLN A 167 -59.10 -8.62 0.53
CA GLN A 167 -57.74 -8.53 0.02
C GLN A 167 -57.68 -7.90 -1.36
N ASN A 168 -56.64 -7.11 -1.60
CA ASN A 168 -56.26 -6.53 -2.87
C ASN A 168 -54.82 -6.93 -3.20
N ALA A 169 -54.61 -7.61 -4.33
CA ALA A 169 -53.30 -8.05 -4.78
C ALA A 169 -53.20 -7.97 -6.31
N PRO A 170 -52.01 -7.82 -6.91
CA PRO A 170 -50.72 -7.62 -6.24
C PRO A 170 -50.53 -6.19 -5.69
N ARG A 171 -49.81 -6.07 -4.59
CA ARG A 171 -49.44 -4.78 -3.98
C ARG A 171 -47.99 -4.81 -3.46
N VAL A 172 -47.36 -3.63 -3.43
CA VAL A 172 -46.05 -3.42 -2.86
C VAL A 172 -46.20 -2.49 -1.66
N MET A 173 -45.72 -2.91 -0.50
CA MET A 173 -45.62 -2.03 0.65
C MET A 173 -44.58 -0.93 0.35
N ASN A 174 -44.97 0.32 0.58
CA ASN A 174 -44.03 1.44 0.47
C ASN A 174 -43.31 1.61 1.80
N CYS A 175 -42.07 1.13 1.87
CA CYS A 175 -41.30 1.09 3.11
C CYS A 175 -39.79 1.11 2.88
N SER A 176 -39.07 1.39 3.96
CA SER A 176 -37.66 1.04 4.13
C SER A 176 -37.50 0.18 5.37
N ILE A 177 -36.92 -1.00 5.23
CA ILE A 177 -36.69 -1.95 6.33
C ILE A 177 -35.25 -1.79 6.78
N HIS A 178 -35.03 -1.24 7.99
CA HIS A 178 -33.73 -1.10 8.61
C HIS A 178 -33.41 -2.34 9.44
N TYR A 179 -32.23 -2.90 9.25
CA TYR A 179 -31.82 -4.13 9.90
C TYR A 179 -30.32 -4.17 10.16
N THR A 180 -29.93 -5.06 11.06
CA THR A 180 -28.52 -5.42 11.29
C THR A 180 -28.35 -6.89 10.93
N PRO A 181 -27.44 -7.25 9.99
CA PRO A 181 -27.14 -8.64 9.72
C PRO A 181 -26.60 -9.34 10.96
N ILE A 182 -27.01 -10.60 11.14
CA ILE A 182 -26.52 -11.48 12.20
C ILE A 182 -25.61 -12.52 11.57
N GLY A 183 -24.38 -12.46 11.90
CA GLY A 183 -23.29 -13.12 11.22
C GLY A 183 -22.42 -12.04 10.62
N GLY A 184 -21.14 -12.11 10.84
CA GLY A 184 -20.18 -11.19 10.28
C GLY A 184 -19.98 -11.48 8.80
N PHE A 185 -19.37 -10.54 8.11
CA PHE A 185 -18.80 -10.81 6.80
C PHE A 185 -17.48 -11.58 6.98
N ALA A 186 -17.30 -12.59 6.14
CA ALA A 186 -16.00 -13.21 6.03
C ALA A 186 -14.97 -12.14 5.67
N THR A 187 -13.81 -12.17 6.31
CA THR A 187 -12.75 -11.17 6.13
C THR A 187 -11.44 -11.81 5.72
N ALA A 188 -10.70 -11.14 4.87
CA ALA A 188 -9.32 -11.49 4.57
C ALA A 188 -8.49 -10.20 4.66
N ALA A 189 -7.69 -10.07 5.70
CA ALA A 189 -6.92 -8.87 5.98
C ALA A 189 -5.42 -9.18 6.11
N PRO A 190 -4.53 -8.51 5.36
CA PRO A 190 -3.10 -8.64 5.57
C PRO A 190 -2.68 -7.90 6.85
N TYR A 191 -1.61 -8.39 7.49
CA TYR A 191 -0.96 -7.72 8.62
C TYR A 191 0.54 -8.02 8.64
N GLY A 192 1.32 -7.12 9.24
CA GLY A 192 2.77 -7.20 9.20
C GLY A 192 3.34 -6.95 7.79
N SER A 193 4.60 -7.28 7.59
CA SER A 193 5.31 -7.11 6.32
C SER A 193 6.04 -8.40 5.93
N GLY A 194 6.24 -8.59 4.64
CA GLY A 194 7.14 -9.62 4.14
C GLY A 194 8.60 -9.21 4.30
N CYS A 195 9.48 -10.08 3.87
CA CYS A 195 10.92 -9.83 3.79
C CYS A 195 11.51 -10.47 2.52
N GLY A 196 12.79 -10.24 2.29
CA GLY A 196 13.53 -10.80 1.15
C GLY A 196 13.54 -9.89 -0.06
N GLY A 197 12.94 -8.72 0.02
CA GLY A 197 13.17 -7.66 -0.93
C GLY A 197 14.64 -7.21 -0.87
N VAL A 198 15.20 -6.93 -2.04
CA VAL A 198 16.58 -6.45 -2.18
C VAL A 198 16.52 -5.06 -2.78
N ALA A 199 17.18 -4.13 -2.14
CA ALA A 199 17.40 -2.79 -2.66
C ALA A 199 18.91 -2.53 -2.72
N ASN A 200 19.47 -2.74 -3.91
CA ASN A 200 20.87 -2.44 -4.22
C ASN A 200 20.96 -1.21 -5.11
N TYR A 201 21.96 -0.41 -4.88
CA TYR A 201 22.20 0.81 -5.63
C TYR A 201 23.67 0.88 -6.07
N SER A 202 23.86 1.19 -7.34
CA SER A 202 25.19 1.42 -7.91
C SER A 202 25.72 2.82 -7.60
N SER A 203 24.84 3.72 -7.14
CA SER A 203 25.10 5.11 -6.75
C SER A 203 24.93 5.30 -5.25
N TYR A 204 25.48 6.39 -4.74
CA TYR A 204 25.16 6.94 -3.42
C TYR A 204 25.37 8.45 -3.45
N TYR A 205 24.69 9.16 -2.55
CA TYR A 205 24.88 10.61 -2.39
C TYR A 205 24.43 11.10 -1.02
N GLU A 206 24.96 12.27 -0.65
CA GLU A 206 24.46 13.08 0.44
C GLU A 206 24.27 14.52 -0.02
N ASN A 207 23.12 15.08 0.32
CA ASN A 207 22.82 16.49 0.14
C ASN A 207 23.13 17.25 1.43
N PHE A 208 24.00 18.23 1.34
CA PHE A 208 24.37 19.10 2.44
C PHE A 208 23.67 20.46 2.28
N PRO A 209 22.61 20.76 3.05
CA PRO A 209 22.13 22.13 3.16
C PRO A 209 23.23 23.10 3.56
N SER A 210 23.01 24.40 3.35
CA SER A 210 24.03 25.39 3.73
C SER A 210 24.47 25.22 5.19
N ARG A 211 25.79 25.24 5.42
CA ARG A 211 26.44 25.11 6.74
C ARG A 211 26.24 23.76 7.45
N THR A 212 25.97 22.71 6.71
CA THR A 212 25.84 21.36 7.30
C THR A 212 26.93 20.40 6.83
N PHE A 213 27.91 20.86 6.04
CA PHE A 213 28.97 20.00 5.53
C PHE A 213 29.85 19.46 6.69
N ASP A 214 29.89 18.14 6.87
CA ASP A 214 30.52 17.48 8.01
C ASP A 214 31.62 16.49 7.62
N LEU A 215 31.94 16.38 6.32
CA LEU A 215 33.05 15.56 5.81
C LEU A 215 34.39 16.29 5.84
N GLY A 216 34.39 17.55 6.21
CA GLY A 216 35.56 18.41 6.20
C GLY A 216 36.67 17.96 7.16
N GLY A 217 37.91 18.23 6.77
CA GLY A 217 39.09 18.14 7.64
C GLY A 217 39.44 19.48 8.31
N SER A 218 40.64 19.59 8.84
CA SER A 218 41.15 20.82 9.46
C SER A 218 42.49 21.20 8.81
N SER A 219 43.12 22.26 9.31
CA SER A 219 44.48 22.64 8.88
C SER A 219 45.55 21.57 9.19
N THR A 220 45.24 20.62 10.06
CA THR A 220 46.15 19.57 10.52
C THR A 220 45.66 18.16 10.30
N THR A 221 44.40 17.97 9.92
CA THR A 221 43.79 16.66 9.68
C THR A 221 43.12 16.62 8.31
N VAL A 222 43.31 15.52 7.61
CA VAL A 222 42.58 15.20 6.38
C VAL A 222 41.59 14.10 6.68
N ASN A 223 40.31 14.39 6.49
CA ASN A 223 39.28 13.36 6.49
C ASN A 223 39.23 12.75 5.08
N SER A 224 38.96 11.46 4.99
CA SER A 224 38.84 10.81 3.69
C SER A 224 37.87 9.65 3.68
N LEU A 225 37.30 9.40 2.51
CA LEU A 225 36.44 8.27 2.18
C LEU A 225 37.15 7.43 1.13
N HIS A 226 37.52 6.21 1.49
CA HIS A 226 38.16 5.28 0.57
C HIS A 226 37.13 4.35 -0.03
N HIS A 227 37.10 4.29 -1.35
CA HIS A 227 36.23 3.48 -2.16
C HIS A 227 37.04 2.31 -2.72
N ILE A 228 36.93 1.17 -2.06
CA ILE A 228 37.60 -0.06 -2.47
C ILE A 228 36.80 -0.71 -3.59
N TRP A 229 37.41 -0.87 -4.74
CA TRP A 229 36.77 -1.51 -5.89
C TRP A 229 36.48 -2.98 -5.63
N THR A 230 35.27 -3.42 -6.00
CA THR A 230 34.86 -4.82 -6.04
C THR A 230 34.23 -5.13 -7.39
N PRO A 231 34.14 -6.37 -7.82
CA PRO A 231 33.50 -6.72 -9.10
C PRO A 231 32.05 -6.23 -9.24
N THR A 232 31.37 -5.98 -8.13
CA THR A 232 29.93 -5.63 -8.09
C THR A 232 29.64 -4.22 -7.58
N GLY A 233 30.63 -3.49 -7.07
CA GLY A 233 30.40 -2.15 -6.50
C GLY A 233 31.61 -1.62 -5.78
N TYR A 234 31.42 -0.70 -4.86
CA TYR A 234 32.42 -0.17 -3.97
C TYR A 234 32.10 -0.49 -2.51
N LEU A 235 33.11 -0.93 -1.77
CA LEU A 235 33.08 -0.86 -0.31
C LEU A 235 33.63 0.52 0.10
N VAL A 236 32.77 1.35 0.69
CA VAL A 236 33.14 2.69 1.15
C VAL A 236 33.49 2.62 2.63
N ILE A 237 34.71 3.01 2.98
CA ILE A 237 35.23 2.99 4.36
C ILE A 237 35.90 4.33 4.69
N PRO A 238 36.18 4.65 5.96
CA PRO A 238 37.05 5.75 6.30
C PRO A 238 38.45 5.55 5.65
N GLY A 239 38.94 6.58 5.01
CA GLY A 239 40.22 6.52 4.30
C GLY A 239 41.43 6.72 5.22
N SER A 240 42.63 6.77 4.60
CA SER A 240 43.90 6.87 5.32
C SER A 240 44.23 8.28 5.84
N GLY A 241 43.51 9.31 5.40
CA GLY A 241 43.85 10.71 5.67
C GLY A 241 45.12 11.18 4.96
N SER A 242 45.57 10.45 3.92
CA SER A 242 46.72 10.85 3.10
C SER A 242 46.39 12.08 2.28
N TRP A 243 47.44 12.87 1.94
CA TRP A 243 47.28 14.03 1.06
C TRP A 243 48.44 14.08 0.08
N PHE A 244 48.15 14.24 -1.20
CA PHE A 244 49.15 14.52 -2.21
C PHE A 244 49.24 16.04 -2.40
N THR A 245 50.43 16.62 -2.14
CA THR A 245 50.67 18.04 -2.36
C THR A 245 50.77 18.32 -3.86
N PRO A 246 49.91 19.16 -4.44
CA PRO A 246 49.94 19.46 -5.86
C PRO A 246 51.31 19.99 -6.30
N THR A 247 51.81 19.49 -7.43
CA THR A 247 53.06 19.90 -8.04
C THR A 247 52.90 20.50 -9.43
N SER A 248 51.75 20.24 -10.05
CA SER A 248 51.37 20.80 -11.36
C SER A 248 51.01 22.28 -11.27
N ALA A 249 51.09 23.00 -12.39
CA ALA A 249 50.46 24.31 -12.50
C ALA A 249 48.94 24.19 -12.40
N PRO A 250 48.21 25.20 -11.87
CA PRO A 250 46.76 25.24 -11.91
C PRO A 250 46.22 25.12 -13.35
N LEU A 251 45.11 24.41 -13.50
CA LEU A 251 44.43 24.20 -14.79
C LEU A 251 43.88 25.50 -15.41
N GLY A 252 43.70 26.55 -14.62
CA GLY A 252 43.22 27.84 -15.09
C GLY A 252 41.76 27.78 -15.60
N LEU A 253 40.92 26.96 -14.98
CA LEU A 253 39.53 26.86 -15.36
C LEU A 253 38.78 28.17 -15.14
N ALA A 254 37.89 28.49 -16.05
CA ALA A 254 36.95 29.59 -15.88
C ALA A 254 35.75 29.15 -15.00
N ASP A 255 35.03 30.13 -14.48
CA ASP A 255 33.76 29.89 -13.79
C ASP A 255 32.76 29.13 -14.71
N ASN A 256 32.06 28.13 -14.21
CA ASN A 256 31.19 27.25 -14.96
C ASN A 256 31.87 26.58 -16.17
N SER A 257 33.00 25.95 -15.97
CA SER A 257 33.75 25.30 -17.05
C SER A 257 34.19 23.88 -16.70
N VAL A 258 34.38 23.09 -17.75
CA VAL A 258 34.96 21.74 -17.68
C VAL A 258 36.31 21.76 -18.38
N SER A 259 37.31 21.11 -17.82
CA SER A 259 38.66 21.00 -18.41
C SER A 259 38.63 20.27 -19.76
N ALA A 260 39.68 20.46 -20.56
CA ALA A 260 40.06 19.48 -21.59
C ALA A 260 40.31 18.10 -20.92
N PRO A 261 40.26 16.98 -21.68
CA PRO A 261 40.55 15.66 -21.12
C PRO A 261 41.94 15.64 -20.45
N GLN A 262 41.98 15.14 -19.23
CA GLN A 262 43.20 14.99 -18.45
C GLN A 262 43.60 13.51 -18.43
N PRO A 263 44.73 13.12 -19.06
CA PRO A 263 45.11 11.73 -19.19
C PRO A 263 45.61 11.16 -17.86
N LEU A 264 45.02 10.08 -17.40
CA LEU A 264 45.35 9.43 -16.12
C LEU A 264 46.71 8.72 -16.16
N GLY A 265 47.15 8.26 -17.35
CA GLY A 265 48.33 7.40 -17.50
C GLY A 265 48.04 5.91 -17.22
N PHE A 266 46.84 5.57 -16.84
CA PHE A 266 46.34 4.21 -16.61
C PHE A 266 44.86 4.12 -17.01
N SER A 267 44.30 2.89 -17.04
CA SER A 267 42.88 2.66 -17.22
C SER A 267 42.20 2.64 -15.86
N PHE A 268 41.17 3.49 -15.68
CA PHE A 268 40.30 3.51 -14.51
C PHE A 268 38.93 3.01 -14.91
N THR A 269 38.32 2.17 -14.08
CA THR A 269 37.00 1.57 -14.41
C THR A 269 36.13 1.54 -13.17
N LEU A 270 34.93 2.14 -13.26
CA LEU A 270 33.87 1.91 -12.28
C LEU A 270 33.37 0.45 -12.34
N PRO A 271 32.86 -0.11 -11.26
CA PRO A 271 32.22 -1.42 -11.28
C PRO A 271 31.11 -1.44 -12.34
N ASN A 272 31.13 -2.45 -13.21
CA ASN A 272 30.25 -2.59 -14.38
C ASN A 272 30.28 -1.42 -15.37
N GLY A 273 31.27 -0.52 -15.25
CA GLY A 273 31.42 0.66 -16.07
C GLY A 273 32.29 0.45 -17.30
N ILE A 274 32.34 1.47 -18.15
CA ILE A 274 33.24 1.55 -19.28
C ILE A 274 34.61 2.04 -18.78
N PRO A 275 35.75 1.42 -19.15
CA PRO A 275 37.05 1.93 -18.79
C PRO A 275 37.28 3.32 -19.36
N THR A 276 37.91 4.19 -18.59
CA THR A 276 38.38 5.50 -19.04
C THR A 276 39.88 5.65 -18.84
N THR A 277 40.54 6.34 -19.75
CA THR A 277 41.94 6.74 -19.62
C THR A 277 42.09 8.23 -19.32
N ASP A 278 40.98 8.94 -19.35
CA ASP A 278 40.94 10.38 -19.19
C ASP A 278 39.81 10.77 -18.24
N VAL A 279 39.96 11.92 -17.59
CA VAL A 279 38.89 12.54 -16.78
C VAL A 279 38.70 14.00 -17.24
N TRP A 280 37.47 14.50 -17.06
CA TRP A 280 37.11 15.90 -17.31
C TRP A 280 36.72 16.54 -16.00
N ILE A 281 37.44 17.54 -15.58
CA ILE A 281 37.37 18.16 -14.25
C ILE A 281 36.47 19.38 -14.37
N CYS A 282 35.39 19.42 -13.62
CA CYS A 282 34.53 20.59 -13.47
C CYS A 282 35.02 21.46 -12.32
N ASP A 283 35.05 22.77 -12.53
CA ASP A 283 35.39 23.74 -11.49
C ASP A 283 34.43 23.66 -10.30
N ASP A 284 33.18 23.30 -10.51
CA ASP A 284 32.12 23.17 -9.50
C ASP A 284 32.21 21.89 -8.64
N GLY A 285 33.40 21.30 -8.50
CA GLY A 285 33.68 20.28 -7.48
C GLY A 285 33.26 18.86 -7.84
N TYR A 286 33.27 18.48 -9.11
CA TYR A 286 33.07 17.12 -9.58
C TYR A 286 33.89 16.80 -10.84
N LEU A 287 33.96 15.54 -11.22
CA LEU A 287 34.61 15.11 -12.45
C LEU A 287 33.74 14.09 -13.21
N TRP A 288 33.85 14.14 -14.53
CA TRP A 288 33.26 13.18 -15.46
C TRP A 288 34.29 12.10 -15.81
N LEU A 289 33.79 10.85 -15.95
CA LEU A 289 34.67 9.70 -16.27
C LEU A 289 34.52 9.21 -17.71
N ASN A 290 33.40 9.40 -18.37
CA ASN A 290 33.13 8.81 -19.69
C ASN A 290 32.81 9.90 -20.73
N GLY A 291 33.64 10.93 -20.83
CA GLY A 291 33.49 12.05 -21.75
C GLY A 291 33.11 13.35 -21.04
N ALA A 292 33.34 14.45 -21.71
CA ALA A 292 32.99 15.76 -21.18
C ALA A 292 31.48 15.90 -21.10
N GLY A 293 30.95 16.16 -19.90
CA GLY A 293 29.62 16.71 -19.70
C GLY A 293 29.66 18.24 -19.76
N ILE A 294 28.51 18.85 -19.49
CA ILE A 294 28.41 20.29 -19.27
C ILE A 294 28.79 20.64 -17.83
N ALA A 295 29.36 21.84 -17.64
CA ALA A 295 29.52 22.40 -16.30
C ALA A 295 28.12 22.75 -15.74
N ASP A 296 27.95 22.52 -14.46
CA ASP A 296 26.71 22.87 -13.74
C ASP A 296 27.05 23.20 -12.29
N PHE A 297 26.70 24.41 -11.88
CA PHE A 297 26.91 24.91 -10.53
C PHE A 297 25.74 24.62 -9.58
N THR A 298 24.63 24.00 -10.11
CA THR A 298 23.44 23.71 -9.31
C THR A 298 23.29 22.21 -9.11
N PRO A 299 23.79 21.65 -7.99
CA PRO A 299 23.72 20.23 -7.75
C PRO A 299 22.30 19.68 -7.80
N ALA A 300 22.07 18.61 -8.58
CA ALA A 300 20.80 17.95 -8.70
C ALA A 300 20.96 16.43 -8.70
N VAL A 301 20.27 15.75 -7.80
CA VAL A 301 20.29 14.28 -7.69
C VAL A 301 19.91 13.62 -9.00
N ASN A 302 18.84 14.10 -9.65
CA ASN A 302 18.41 13.53 -10.93
C ASN A 302 19.52 13.61 -11.99
N GLU A 303 20.32 14.66 -12.00
CA GLU A 303 21.44 14.79 -12.95
C GLU A 303 22.62 13.89 -12.59
N LEU A 304 22.91 13.74 -11.29
CA LEU A 304 23.90 12.76 -10.83
C LEU A 304 23.55 11.35 -11.34
N LEU A 305 22.28 10.98 -11.29
CA LEU A 305 21.82 9.63 -11.61
C LEU A 305 21.62 9.38 -13.11
N THR A 306 21.20 10.39 -13.88
CA THR A 306 20.75 10.19 -15.27
C THR A 306 21.78 10.59 -16.33
N GLN A 307 22.70 11.49 -16.00
CA GLN A 307 23.73 11.94 -16.93
C GLN A 307 24.92 10.95 -17.01
N GLY A 308 26.11 11.40 -17.40
CA GLY A 308 27.30 10.57 -17.48
C GLY A 308 27.87 10.17 -16.10
N ALA A 309 28.76 9.17 -16.11
CA ALA A 309 29.44 8.70 -14.90
C ALA A 309 30.20 9.86 -14.22
N ARG A 310 29.96 10.04 -12.92
CA ARG A 310 30.42 11.22 -12.17
C ARG A 310 30.93 10.83 -10.79
N LEU A 311 32.07 11.43 -10.39
CA LEU A 311 32.51 11.47 -9.00
C LEU A 311 32.43 12.92 -8.51
N ALA A 312 31.65 13.13 -7.47
CA ALA A 312 31.38 14.45 -6.90
C ALA A 312 31.87 14.50 -5.43
N PRO A 313 33.12 14.87 -5.18
CA PRO A 313 33.58 15.04 -3.80
C PRO A 313 32.88 16.21 -3.10
N CYS A 314 32.49 17.25 -3.82
CA CYS A 314 31.66 18.34 -3.29
C CYS A 314 31.15 19.19 -4.47
N TRP A 315 30.08 18.73 -5.10
CA TRP A 315 29.44 19.46 -6.19
C TRP A 315 28.64 20.63 -5.62
N MET A 316 29.03 21.83 -5.92
CA MET A 316 28.39 23.10 -5.55
C MET A 316 28.93 24.24 -6.43
N ALA A 317 28.29 25.41 -6.37
CA ALA A 317 28.77 26.61 -7.07
C ALA A 317 30.11 27.06 -6.51
N LEU A 318 31.20 26.77 -7.17
CA LEU A 318 32.58 27.15 -6.79
C LEU A 318 33.16 28.18 -7.75
N GLN A 319 34.00 29.08 -7.22
CA GLN A 319 34.68 30.13 -7.99
C GLN A 319 36.17 29.81 -8.14
N PRO A 320 36.59 29.21 -9.26
CA PRO A 320 37.99 28.70 -9.39
C PRO A 320 39.03 29.80 -9.37
N THR A 321 38.69 31.05 -9.76
CA THR A 321 39.64 32.17 -9.77
C THR A 321 40.03 32.66 -8.35
N GLY A 322 39.30 32.24 -7.31
CA GLY A 322 39.62 32.55 -5.92
C GLY A 322 40.52 31.53 -5.24
N GLY A 323 40.75 30.38 -5.89
CA GLY A 323 41.61 29.29 -5.44
C GLY A 323 42.41 28.70 -6.59
N ALA A 324 42.72 27.39 -6.53
CA ALA A 324 43.41 26.70 -7.61
C ALA A 324 42.88 25.28 -7.81
N ILE A 325 42.80 24.83 -9.06
CA ILE A 325 42.44 23.45 -9.39
C ILE A 325 43.65 22.82 -10.11
N HIS A 326 44.14 21.71 -9.57
CA HIS A 326 45.32 21.02 -10.07
C HIS A 326 44.96 19.60 -10.54
N PHE A 327 45.72 19.14 -11.52
CA PHE A 327 45.75 17.74 -11.95
C PHE A 327 47.18 17.23 -11.96
N ASP A 328 47.46 16.23 -11.16
CA ASP A 328 48.76 15.60 -11.04
C ASP A 328 48.68 14.10 -11.31
N THR A 329 49.68 13.53 -11.93
CA THR A 329 49.85 12.08 -12.10
C THR A 329 51.05 11.57 -11.30
N ASP A 330 50.92 10.39 -10.74
CA ASP A 330 52.02 9.67 -10.05
C ASP A 330 52.20 8.27 -10.68
N PRO A 331 52.97 8.16 -11.73
CA PRO A 331 53.18 6.88 -12.40
C PRO A 331 53.84 5.82 -11.50
N ALA A 332 54.60 6.23 -10.48
CA ALA A 332 55.27 5.30 -9.57
C ALA A 332 54.27 4.54 -8.69
N ASN A 333 53.14 5.19 -8.34
CA ASN A 333 52.09 4.62 -7.55
C ASN A 333 50.84 4.27 -8.40
N ASN A 334 50.94 4.41 -9.72
CA ASN A 334 49.83 4.20 -10.65
C ASN A 334 48.56 4.97 -10.21
N ALA A 335 48.74 6.28 -9.92
CA ALA A 335 47.72 7.15 -9.34
C ALA A 335 47.64 8.50 -10.08
N ALA A 336 46.48 9.14 -9.95
CA ALA A 336 46.24 10.51 -10.37
C ALA A 336 45.45 11.26 -9.28
N TYR A 337 45.74 12.56 -9.15
CA TYR A 337 45.19 13.42 -8.13
C TYR A 337 44.55 14.65 -8.75
N ILE A 338 43.32 14.93 -8.40
CA ILE A 338 42.58 16.13 -8.76
C ILE A 338 42.35 16.93 -7.47
N THR A 339 42.91 18.14 -7.40
CA THR A 339 42.87 18.93 -6.17
C THR A 339 42.20 20.27 -6.41
N TRP A 340 41.15 20.55 -5.69
CA TRP A 340 40.56 21.89 -5.51
C TRP A 340 41.18 22.47 -4.23
N LEU A 341 42.05 23.46 -4.39
CA LEU A 341 42.86 24.05 -3.31
C LEU A 341 42.33 25.43 -2.94
N ASN A 342 41.75 25.56 -1.75
CA ASN A 342 41.18 26.81 -1.22
C ASN A 342 40.21 27.47 -2.18
N VAL A 343 39.40 26.69 -2.90
CA VAL A 343 38.42 27.22 -3.86
C VAL A 343 37.23 27.77 -3.09
N PRO A 344 36.85 29.04 -3.26
CA PRO A 344 35.72 29.62 -2.59
C PRO A 344 34.39 29.28 -3.29
N GLU A 345 33.33 29.37 -2.53
CA GLU A 345 31.95 29.39 -3.03
C GLU A 345 31.69 30.64 -3.88
N THR A 346 31.00 30.50 -4.99
CA THR A 346 30.66 31.64 -5.88
C THR A 346 29.87 32.70 -5.12
N GLY A 347 30.40 33.92 -5.13
CA GLY A 347 29.79 35.06 -4.41
C GLY A 347 30.03 35.06 -2.88
N ASN A 348 30.78 34.10 -2.34
CA ASN A 348 31.06 34.02 -0.90
C ASN A 348 32.55 33.61 -0.64
N ALA A 349 33.46 34.55 -0.70
CA ALA A 349 34.89 34.30 -0.51
C ALA A 349 35.25 33.81 0.91
N ALA A 350 34.37 33.87 1.89
CA ALA A 350 34.61 33.33 3.24
C ALA A 350 34.32 31.84 3.33
N SER A 351 33.54 31.30 2.41
CA SER A 351 33.20 29.88 2.28
C SER A 351 34.17 29.20 1.31
N THR A 352 35.12 28.44 1.81
CA THR A 352 36.16 27.81 0.99
C THR A 352 36.25 26.32 1.25
N ILE A 353 36.71 25.56 0.24
CA ILE A 353 37.00 24.14 0.37
C ILE A 353 38.38 23.80 -0.20
N THR A 354 39.10 22.93 0.51
CA THR A 354 40.26 22.19 0.02
C THR A 354 39.90 20.72 -0.02
N MET A 355 39.84 20.15 -1.21
CA MET A 355 39.49 18.74 -1.39
C MET A 355 40.30 18.11 -2.52
N GLN A 356 40.40 16.78 -2.50
CA GLN A 356 41.16 16.03 -3.50
C GLN A 356 40.45 14.73 -3.84
N VAL A 357 40.42 14.39 -5.13
CA VAL A 357 40.09 13.04 -5.59
C VAL A 357 41.40 12.35 -5.95
N ALA A 358 41.67 11.21 -5.34
CA ALA A 358 42.74 10.32 -5.74
C ALA A 358 42.15 9.13 -6.50
N LEU A 359 42.62 8.88 -7.72
CA LEU A 359 42.24 7.74 -8.55
C LEU A 359 43.42 6.77 -8.63
N PHE A 360 43.16 5.47 -8.52
CA PHE A 360 44.19 4.43 -8.54
C PHE A 360 43.94 3.43 -9.67
N GLY A 361 45.00 2.91 -10.27
CA GLY A 361 44.94 1.99 -11.39
C GLY A 361 44.31 0.61 -11.08
N ASN A 362 44.12 0.29 -9.80
CA ASN A 362 43.35 -0.90 -9.38
C ASN A 362 41.85 -0.69 -9.35
N GLY A 363 41.38 0.52 -9.68
CA GLY A 363 39.94 0.89 -9.66
C GLY A 363 39.48 1.53 -8.35
N ASP A 364 40.31 1.56 -7.32
CA ASP A 364 39.99 2.28 -6.08
C ASP A 364 40.03 3.79 -6.31
N TYR A 365 39.32 4.54 -5.45
CA TYR A 365 39.46 5.99 -5.38
C TYR A 365 39.23 6.50 -3.95
N GLU A 366 39.72 7.71 -3.67
CA GLU A 366 39.45 8.39 -2.40
C GLU A 366 38.93 9.80 -2.64
N PHE A 367 37.90 10.17 -1.87
CA PHE A 367 37.59 11.57 -1.60
C PHE A 367 38.32 11.99 -0.34
N ARG A 368 39.08 13.08 -0.44
CA ARG A 368 39.93 13.61 0.64
C ARG A 368 39.55 15.06 0.89
N TYR A 369 39.35 15.39 2.14
CA TYR A 369 38.93 16.72 2.58
C TYR A 369 39.95 17.30 3.53
N GLY A 370 40.61 18.39 3.11
CA GLY A 370 41.44 19.21 3.94
C GLY A 370 40.63 20.26 4.68
N GLN A 371 41.26 21.41 4.92
CA GLN A 371 40.58 22.54 5.58
C GLN A 371 39.41 23.05 4.70
N GLU A 372 38.30 23.27 5.34
CA GLU A 372 37.13 23.87 4.75
C GLU A 372 36.48 24.91 5.69
N SER A 373 35.58 25.70 5.17
CA SER A 373 34.76 26.62 5.95
C SER A 373 33.28 26.53 5.53
N LEU A 374 32.88 25.52 4.73
CA LEU A 374 31.51 25.29 4.28
C LEU A 374 30.57 25.05 5.46
N SER A 375 31.06 24.29 6.46
CA SER A 375 30.29 23.97 7.69
C SER A 375 29.83 25.21 8.48
N THR A 376 30.49 26.33 8.31
CA THR A 376 30.19 27.57 9.04
C THR A 376 29.77 28.74 8.17
N GLN A 377 30.20 28.76 6.90
CA GLN A 377 30.10 29.93 6.03
C GLN A 377 29.30 29.71 4.76
N SER A 378 28.99 28.46 4.34
CA SER A 378 28.34 28.26 3.05
C SER A 378 26.91 28.86 3.02
N ASN A 379 26.53 29.41 1.86
CA ASN A 379 25.21 29.98 1.62
C ASN A 379 24.37 29.10 0.67
N THR A 380 25.00 28.16 -0.04
CA THR A 380 24.34 27.23 -0.97
C THR A 380 24.42 25.81 -0.44
N PHE A 381 23.72 24.88 -1.09
CA PHE A 381 23.86 23.48 -0.74
C PHE A 381 24.94 22.80 -1.59
N ALA A 382 25.48 21.71 -1.07
CA ALA A 382 26.44 20.87 -1.76
C ALA A 382 25.93 19.45 -1.89
N LEU A 383 26.40 18.73 -2.91
CA LEU A 383 26.14 17.30 -3.09
C LEU A 383 27.48 16.55 -3.12
N VAL A 384 27.59 15.55 -2.26
CA VAL A 384 28.70 14.58 -2.29
C VAL A 384 28.15 13.25 -2.76
N GLY A 385 28.83 12.60 -3.71
CA GLY A 385 28.37 11.29 -4.16
C GLY A 385 29.09 10.74 -5.38
N MET A 386 28.64 9.58 -5.79
CA MET A 386 29.11 8.88 -6.99
C MET A 386 27.94 8.25 -7.71
N SER A 387 27.98 8.28 -9.03
CA SER A 387 27.04 7.56 -9.88
C SER A 387 27.71 7.07 -11.16
N PRO A 388 27.44 5.85 -11.60
CA PRO A 388 27.80 5.42 -12.95
C PRO A 388 26.99 6.14 -14.03
N GLY A 389 25.97 6.92 -13.66
CA GLY A 389 25.07 7.61 -14.58
C GLY A 389 24.15 6.69 -15.36
N GLY A 390 23.61 7.21 -16.47
CA GLY A 390 22.82 6.40 -17.41
C GLY A 390 21.45 5.96 -16.91
N GLY A 391 20.91 6.58 -15.85
CA GLY A 391 19.64 6.22 -15.21
C GLY A 391 19.82 5.26 -14.03
N ALA A 392 20.92 5.43 -13.27
CA ALA A 392 21.12 4.72 -12.02
C ALA A 392 19.93 4.93 -11.07
N LEU A 393 19.61 3.89 -10.28
CA LEU A 393 18.50 3.99 -9.31
C LEU A 393 18.85 4.95 -8.17
N ASP A 394 17.84 5.64 -7.69
CA ASP A 394 17.98 6.56 -6.56
C ASP A 394 18.14 5.80 -5.24
N SER A 395 19.33 5.89 -4.64
CA SER A 395 19.64 5.27 -3.34
C SER A 395 18.99 5.99 -2.15
N GLY A 396 18.40 7.16 -2.37
CA GLY A 396 18.00 8.08 -1.32
C GLY A 396 19.18 8.83 -0.71
N ASN A 397 18.88 9.96 -0.07
CA ASN A 397 19.89 10.75 0.66
C ASN A 397 20.43 9.94 1.84
N ARG A 398 21.78 9.85 1.93
CA ARG A 398 22.47 9.10 2.98
C ARG A 398 23.37 10.05 3.77
N ASP A 399 23.28 10.04 5.07
CA ASP A 399 24.29 10.64 5.94
C ASP A 399 25.56 9.78 5.85
N ILE A 400 26.55 10.24 5.07
CA ILE A 400 27.77 9.47 4.76
C ILE A 400 28.62 9.34 6.02
N SER A 401 28.78 10.42 6.78
CA SER A 401 29.62 10.44 7.98
C SER A 401 29.15 9.47 9.05
N ALA A 402 27.81 9.33 9.21
CA ALA A 402 27.21 8.44 10.19
C ALA A 402 27.06 6.98 9.71
N THR A 403 26.99 6.75 8.38
CA THR A 403 26.68 5.42 7.83
C THR A 403 27.88 4.65 7.31
N VAL A 404 29.04 5.27 7.17
CA VAL A 404 30.27 4.56 6.77
C VAL A 404 30.72 3.57 7.87
N PRO A 405 31.06 2.28 7.57
CA PRO A 405 31.22 1.69 6.24
C PRO A 405 29.91 1.24 5.60
N PHE A 406 29.81 1.37 4.26
CA PHE A 406 28.72 0.84 3.47
C PHE A 406 29.21 0.33 2.11
N GLN A 407 28.34 -0.39 1.37
CA GLN A 407 28.65 -0.93 0.06
C GLN A 407 27.63 -0.48 -0.98
N THR A 408 28.13 -0.19 -2.20
CA THR A 408 27.28 -0.09 -3.40
C THR A 408 27.26 -1.45 -4.11
N ALA A 409 26.20 -1.70 -4.89
CA ALA A 409 26.05 -2.92 -5.69
C ALA A 409 25.25 -2.60 -6.96
N PRO A 410 25.23 -3.48 -7.97
CA PRO A 410 24.43 -3.25 -9.17
C PRO A 410 22.98 -2.94 -8.83
N ASP A 411 22.39 -1.99 -9.54
CA ASP A 411 21.03 -1.54 -9.33
C ASP A 411 20.05 -2.71 -9.42
N LEU A 412 19.39 -2.99 -8.33
CA LEU A 412 18.39 -4.05 -8.22
C LEU A 412 17.40 -3.70 -7.12
N VAL A 413 16.14 -3.56 -7.46
CA VAL A 413 15.05 -3.45 -6.50
C VAL A 413 14.07 -4.59 -6.74
N THR A 414 13.93 -5.45 -5.75
CA THR A 414 12.94 -6.52 -5.74
C THR A 414 12.03 -6.33 -4.53
N PRO A 415 10.71 -6.51 -4.69
CA PRO A 415 9.78 -6.38 -3.58
C PRO A 415 9.91 -7.56 -2.61
N ASP A 416 9.45 -7.33 -1.38
CA ASP A 416 9.30 -8.36 -0.36
C ASP A 416 8.29 -9.45 -0.78
N LEU A 417 8.42 -10.63 -0.18
CA LEU A 417 7.47 -11.73 -0.35
C LEU A 417 6.09 -11.32 0.20
N VAL A 418 5.03 -11.52 -0.57
CA VAL A 418 3.67 -11.14 -0.18
C VAL A 418 2.74 -12.34 -0.24
N LEU A 419 1.93 -12.53 0.82
CA LEU A 419 0.79 -13.45 0.84
C LEU A 419 -0.51 -12.65 0.76
N ALA A 420 -1.41 -13.06 -0.12
CA ALA A 420 -2.75 -12.50 -0.26
C ALA A 420 -3.81 -13.58 -0.47
N ALA A 421 -5.02 -13.34 0.02
CA ALA A 421 -6.16 -14.19 -0.29
C ALA A 421 -6.86 -13.69 -1.57
N SER A 422 -7.25 -14.61 -2.46
CA SER A 422 -7.93 -14.28 -3.72
C SER A 422 -9.37 -13.76 -3.50
N ALA A 423 -9.98 -14.14 -2.38
CA ALA A 423 -11.33 -13.74 -2.00
C ALA A 423 -11.52 -13.86 -0.48
N ARG A 424 -12.68 -13.44 0.02
CA ARG A 424 -13.10 -13.67 1.42
C ARG A 424 -13.40 -15.16 1.65
N PRO A 425 -13.02 -15.73 2.82
CA PRO A 425 -13.22 -17.15 3.12
C PRO A 425 -14.66 -17.44 3.58
N VAL A 426 -15.61 -17.36 2.67
CA VAL A 426 -17.02 -17.64 2.94
C VAL A 426 -17.22 -19.14 3.16
N ILE A 427 -18.07 -19.50 4.13
CA ILE A 427 -18.42 -20.89 4.45
C ILE A 427 -18.89 -21.63 3.18
N GLY A 428 -18.32 -22.81 2.94
CA GLY A 428 -18.63 -23.65 1.77
C GLY A 428 -17.91 -23.25 0.48
N THR A 429 -17.03 -22.22 0.50
CA THR A 429 -16.25 -21.83 -0.68
C THR A 429 -14.80 -22.34 -0.63
N THR A 430 -14.13 -22.24 -1.76
CA THR A 430 -12.68 -22.45 -1.85
C THR A 430 -12.06 -21.17 -2.37
N ILE A 431 -11.06 -20.66 -1.67
CA ILE A 431 -10.26 -19.51 -2.09
C ILE A 431 -8.81 -19.96 -2.33
N SER A 432 -8.01 -19.14 -3.01
CA SER A 432 -6.57 -19.33 -3.05
C SER A 432 -5.86 -18.36 -2.10
N LEU A 433 -4.78 -18.81 -1.52
CA LEU A 433 -3.78 -18.01 -0.84
C LEU A 433 -2.58 -17.93 -1.78
N ASP A 434 -2.35 -16.75 -2.34
CA ASP A 434 -1.35 -16.54 -3.39
C ASP A 434 -0.14 -15.84 -2.79
N THR A 435 1.01 -16.51 -2.86
CA THR A 435 2.31 -15.98 -2.48
C THR A 435 2.96 -15.40 -3.72
N THR A 436 3.15 -14.09 -3.75
CA THR A 436 3.75 -13.36 -4.89
C THR A 436 5.13 -12.83 -4.54
N ASN A 437 5.86 -12.34 -5.56
CA ASN A 437 7.24 -11.87 -5.43
C ASN A 437 8.22 -12.98 -5.00
N VAL A 438 7.92 -14.22 -5.35
CA VAL A 438 8.80 -15.34 -5.04
C VAL A 438 10.05 -15.22 -5.91
N PRO A 439 11.27 -15.16 -5.32
CA PRO A 439 12.51 -15.08 -6.09
C PRO A 439 12.65 -16.27 -7.04
N ALA A 440 13.20 -16.02 -8.24
CA ALA A 440 13.37 -17.08 -9.27
C ALA A 440 14.27 -18.24 -8.82
N SER A 441 15.14 -18.03 -7.85
CA SER A 441 15.99 -19.07 -7.24
C SER A 441 15.23 -19.96 -6.24
N SER A 442 14.00 -19.61 -5.87
CA SER A 442 13.18 -20.41 -4.98
C SER A 442 12.48 -21.53 -5.73
N VAL A 443 12.70 -22.74 -5.32
CA VAL A 443 12.06 -23.94 -5.90
C VAL A 443 11.02 -24.55 -4.96
N LEU A 444 10.92 -24.07 -3.73
CA LEU A 444 10.05 -24.62 -2.68
C LEU A 444 9.57 -23.51 -1.78
N GLY A 445 8.27 -23.49 -1.52
CA GLY A 445 7.63 -22.66 -0.51
C GLY A 445 6.65 -23.46 0.32
N ALA A 446 6.19 -22.85 1.40
CA ALA A 446 5.18 -23.41 2.27
C ALA A 446 4.26 -22.32 2.82
N THR A 447 2.96 -22.60 2.86
CA THR A 447 1.99 -21.78 3.59
C THR A 447 1.74 -22.42 4.96
N ILE A 448 1.92 -21.65 6.00
CA ILE A 448 1.77 -22.04 7.40
C ILE A 448 0.44 -21.48 7.88
N PHE A 449 -0.37 -22.34 8.49
CA PHE A 449 -1.67 -21.97 9.06
C PHE A 449 -1.65 -22.10 10.59
N SER A 450 -2.39 -21.21 11.25
CA SER A 450 -2.53 -21.24 12.70
C SER A 450 -3.85 -20.61 13.15
N LEU A 451 -4.30 -20.96 14.34
CA LEU A 451 -5.35 -20.25 15.05
C LEU A 451 -4.79 -19.15 15.96
N THR A 452 -3.47 -19.02 16.02
CA THR A 452 -2.78 -18.02 16.85
C THR A 452 -2.10 -16.98 15.97
N LYS A 453 -2.57 -15.75 16.05
CA LYS A 453 -1.94 -14.56 15.48
C LYS A 453 -0.78 -14.11 16.37
N LEU A 454 0.34 -13.79 15.76
CA LEU A 454 1.48 -13.14 16.40
C LEU A 454 1.59 -11.72 15.84
N ASP A 455 1.17 -10.75 16.66
CA ASP A 455 1.21 -9.33 16.27
C ASP A 455 1.53 -8.50 17.54
N PRO A 456 2.72 -7.89 17.64
CA PRO A 456 3.78 -7.85 16.62
C PRO A 456 4.41 -9.22 16.35
N GLY A 457 5.01 -9.37 15.15
CA GLY A 457 5.69 -10.59 14.73
C GLY A 457 6.93 -10.91 15.58
N ILE A 458 7.37 -12.16 15.51
CA ILE A 458 8.62 -12.60 16.16
C ILE A 458 9.76 -12.41 15.17
N ASN A 459 10.76 -11.60 15.54
CA ASN A 459 11.94 -11.35 14.72
C ASN A 459 12.78 -12.64 14.55
N LEU A 460 13.12 -12.95 13.30
CA LEU A 460 13.84 -14.17 12.91
C LEU A 460 15.35 -13.94 12.66
N ALA A 461 15.89 -12.78 12.99
CA ALA A 461 17.33 -12.48 12.78
C ALA A 461 18.25 -13.47 13.50
N SER A 462 17.87 -13.90 14.70
CA SER A 462 18.63 -14.91 15.47
C SER A 462 18.67 -16.30 14.82
N LEU A 463 17.74 -16.59 13.90
CA LEU A 463 17.72 -17.78 13.08
C LEU A 463 18.45 -17.63 11.75
N GLY A 464 19.09 -16.48 11.52
CA GLY A 464 19.78 -16.18 10.26
C GLY A 464 18.87 -15.61 9.16
N MET A 465 17.72 -15.02 9.53
CA MET A 465 16.78 -14.36 8.64
C MET A 465 16.60 -12.89 9.05
N PRO A 466 17.60 -12.02 8.89
CA PRO A 466 17.49 -10.61 9.27
C PRO A 466 16.41 -9.92 8.46
N GLY A 467 15.62 -9.05 9.12
CA GLY A 467 14.50 -8.33 8.49
C GLY A 467 13.23 -9.17 8.28
N CYS A 468 13.25 -10.46 8.59
CA CYS A 468 12.07 -11.31 8.50
C CYS A 468 11.40 -11.49 9.87
N GLU A 469 10.09 -11.62 9.87
CA GLU A 469 9.28 -11.87 11.06
C GLU A 469 8.35 -13.06 10.87
N ARG A 470 8.03 -13.72 11.98
CA ARG A 470 7.01 -14.77 12.03
C ARG A 470 5.74 -14.23 12.64
N TYR A 471 4.65 -14.34 11.91
CA TYR A 471 3.34 -13.78 12.27
C TYR A 471 2.31 -14.82 12.69
N VAL A 472 2.62 -16.12 12.57
CA VAL A 472 1.72 -17.23 12.91
C VAL A 472 2.44 -18.27 13.75
N ALA A 473 1.72 -19.03 14.58
CA ALA A 473 2.26 -20.25 15.17
C ALA A 473 2.40 -21.36 14.12
N LEU A 474 3.14 -22.43 14.43
CA LEU A 474 3.44 -23.50 13.46
C LEU A 474 2.47 -24.68 13.67
N ASP A 475 1.16 -24.48 13.44
CA ASP A 475 0.16 -25.51 13.73
C ASP A 475 -0.03 -26.46 12.55
N ALA A 476 -0.06 -25.92 11.32
CA ALA A 476 -0.17 -26.72 10.10
C ALA A 476 0.64 -26.08 8.97
N THR A 477 1.20 -26.91 8.09
CA THR A 477 2.03 -26.45 6.96
C THR A 477 1.66 -27.19 5.69
N VAL A 478 1.47 -26.45 4.62
CA VAL A 478 1.22 -26.99 3.28
C VAL A 478 2.29 -26.48 2.32
N VAL A 479 2.96 -27.40 1.65
CA VAL A 479 4.06 -27.10 0.73
C VAL A 479 3.50 -26.74 -0.66
N PHE A 480 4.14 -25.78 -1.32
CA PHE A 480 3.90 -25.45 -2.72
C PHE A 480 5.20 -25.32 -3.53
N PHE A 481 5.10 -25.44 -4.85
CA PHE A 481 6.20 -25.24 -5.78
C PHE A 481 5.89 -23.98 -6.60
N PRO A 482 6.70 -22.91 -6.46
CA PRO A 482 6.45 -21.65 -7.18
C PRO A 482 6.60 -21.83 -8.70
N VAL A 483 5.75 -21.16 -9.45
CA VAL A 483 5.83 -21.08 -10.92
C VAL A 483 5.69 -19.61 -11.32
N GLY A 484 6.65 -19.09 -12.09
CA GLY A 484 6.60 -17.70 -12.57
C GLY A 484 6.61 -16.66 -11.46
N GLY A 485 7.27 -16.93 -10.32
CA GLY A 485 7.33 -16.00 -9.19
C GLY A 485 6.09 -16.03 -8.28
N VAL A 486 5.19 -17.00 -8.46
CA VAL A 486 3.95 -17.15 -7.68
C VAL A 486 3.86 -18.57 -7.12
N GLY A 487 3.49 -18.66 -5.83
CA GLY A 487 3.05 -19.89 -5.20
C GLY A 487 1.58 -19.77 -4.83
N SER A 488 0.76 -20.78 -5.07
CA SER A 488 -0.67 -20.74 -4.74
C SER A 488 -1.07 -21.95 -3.94
N GLN A 489 -1.85 -21.73 -2.88
CA GLN A 489 -2.39 -22.75 -2.01
C GLN A 489 -3.91 -22.64 -1.92
N ALA A 490 -4.63 -23.69 -2.30
CA ALA A 490 -6.07 -23.74 -2.10
C ALA A 490 -6.42 -23.82 -0.60
N PHE A 491 -7.33 -22.97 -0.16
CA PHE A 491 -7.91 -22.97 1.17
C PHE A 491 -9.40 -23.29 1.05
N VAL A 492 -9.78 -24.50 1.43
CA VAL A 492 -11.15 -24.99 1.39
C VAL A 492 -11.84 -24.66 2.71
N VAL A 493 -12.85 -23.80 2.66
CA VAL A 493 -13.67 -23.45 3.83
C VAL A 493 -14.79 -24.48 3.95
N PRO A 494 -14.85 -25.27 5.04
CA PRO A 494 -15.90 -26.28 5.20
C PRO A 494 -17.31 -25.67 5.13
N ASN A 495 -18.24 -26.38 4.47
CA ASN A 495 -19.65 -26.00 4.45
C ASN A 495 -20.33 -26.38 5.79
N ASN A 496 -19.94 -25.71 6.86
CA ASN A 496 -20.46 -25.96 8.21
C ASN A 496 -20.47 -24.66 9.01
N THR A 497 -21.64 -24.23 9.43
CA THR A 497 -21.86 -23.00 10.20
C THR A 497 -21.17 -22.99 11.58
N ALA A 498 -20.69 -24.14 12.06
CA ALA A 498 -19.88 -24.21 13.28
C ALA A 498 -18.55 -23.46 13.14
N PHE A 499 -18.10 -23.17 11.93
CA PHE A 499 -16.90 -22.38 11.66
C PHE A 499 -17.14 -20.87 11.53
N VAL A 500 -18.39 -20.42 11.65
CA VAL A 500 -18.72 -18.98 11.67
C VAL A 500 -18.02 -18.29 12.84
N GLY A 501 -17.31 -17.20 12.56
CA GLY A 501 -16.54 -16.45 13.55
C GLY A 501 -15.16 -17.05 13.89
N VAL A 502 -14.79 -18.19 13.28
CA VAL A 502 -13.44 -18.74 13.45
C VAL A 502 -12.45 -17.88 12.67
N ILE A 503 -11.35 -17.52 13.32
CA ILE A 503 -10.23 -16.79 12.70
C ILE A 503 -9.10 -17.79 12.45
N VAL A 504 -8.65 -17.87 11.21
CA VAL A 504 -7.46 -18.61 10.78
C VAL A 504 -6.42 -17.61 10.31
N THR A 505 -5.19 -17.74 10.76
CA THR A 505 -4.07 -16.93 10.28
C THR A 505 -3.19 -17.75 9.36
N ALA A 506 -2.61 -17.11 8.35
CA ALA A 506 -1.72 -17.75 7.41
C ALA A 506 -0.49 -16.89 7.14
N GLN A 507 0.65 -17.51 6.88
CA GLN A 507 1.88 -16.86 6.44
C GLN A 507 2.63 -17.81 5.50
N SER A 508 3.26 -17.30 4.46
CA SER A 508 4.11 -18.10 3.58
C SER A 508 5.59 -17.93 3.92
N ALA A 509 6.35 -18.99 3.64
CA ALA A 509 7.80 -18.97 3.66
C ALA A 509 8.33 -19.61 2.37
N CYS A 510 9.46 -19.11 1.85
CA CYS A 510 10.12 -19.65 0.68
C CYS A 510 11.60 -19.92 0.96
N LEU A 511 12.12 -21.04 0.44
CA LEU A 511 13.56 -21.33 0.46
C LEU A 511 14.24 -20.57 -0.67
N VAL A 512 15.22 -19.73 -0.32
CA VAL A 512 15.99 -18.89 -1.24
C VAL A 512 17.47 -19.00 -0.86
N PRO A 513 18.16 -20.06 -1.28
CA PRO A 513 19.54 -20.31 -0.92
C PRO A 513 20.45 -19.12 -1.30
N GLY A 514 21.30 -18.68 -0.37
CA GLY A 514 22.26 -17.60 -0.58
C GLY A 514 21.76 -16.19 -0.32
N LEU A 515 20.45 -15.97 -0.09
CA LEU A 515 19.91 -14.63 0.20
C LEU A 515 20.22 -14.17 1.64
N ASN A 516 20.19 -15.10 2.57
CA ASN A 516 20.55 -14.88 3.98
C ASN A 516 21.17 -16.16 4.59
N PRO A 517 21.71 -16.12 5.81
CA PRO A 517 22.37 -17.31 6.41
C PRO A 517 21.50 -18.55 6.52
N LEU A 518 20.18 -18.42 6.76
CA LEU A 518 19.27 -19.56 6.78
C LEU A 518 18.83 -20.00 5.37
N GLY A 519 18.93 -19.12 4.39
CA GLY A 519 18.44 -19.37 3.01
C GLY A 519 16.92 -19.42 2.90
N ALA A 520 16.19 -18.64 3.70
CA ALA A 520 14.73 -18.59 3.69
C ALA A 520 14.20 -17.17 3.93
N ILE A 521 13.00 -16.89 3.42
CA ILE A 521 12.27 -15.63 3.60
C ILE A 521 10.82 -15.90 3.97
N THR A 522 10.15 -14.92 4.57
CA THR A 522 8.73 -14.98 4.97
C THR A 522 7.92 -13.84 4.38
N SER A 523 6.63 -14.09 4.14
CA SER A 523 5.66 -13.08 3.74
C SER A 523 5.11 -12.30 4.95
N ASN A 524 4.25 -11.32 4.69
CA ASN A 524 3.29 -10.81 5.66
C ASN A 524 2.36 -11.93 6.14
N GLY A 525 1.67 -11.71 7.25
CA GLY A 525 0.55 -12.55 7.68
C GLY A 525 -0.75 -12.17 6.96
N VAL A 526 -1.68 -13.12 6.88
CA VAL A 526 -3.07 -12.90 6.46
C VAL A 526 -4.00 -13.47 7.51
N GLU A 527 -4.94 -12.67 7.98
CA GLU A 527 -6.01 -13.07 8.89
C GLU A 527 -7.28 -13.36 8.10
N LEU A 528 -7.81 -14.56 8.26
CA LEU A 528 -8.97 -15.10 7.56
C LEU A 528 -10.10 -15.28 8.57
N GLY A 529 -11.06 -14.38 8.64
CA GLY A 529 -12.30 -14.53 9.41
C GLY A 529 -13.34 -15.29 8.59
N LEU A 530 -13.67 -16.51 9.02
CA LEU A 530 -14.63 -17.35 8.32
C LEU A 530 -16.05 -16.93 8.68
N ASP A 531 -16.91 -16.69 7.68
CA ASP A 531 -18.29 -16.34 7.92
C ASP A 531 -19.18 -16.71 6.71
N THR A 532 -20.47 -16.38 6.80
CA THR A 532 -21.50 -16.77 5.80
C THR A 532 -21.62 -15.82 4.61
N LEU A 533 -21.01 -14.62 4.64
CA LEU A 533 -21.06 -13.61 3.57
C LEU A 533 -19.70 -13.04 3.22
#